data_673778a5ad5e3a6e9b653047cac0d410
#
_entry.id   673778a5ad5e3a6e9b653047cac0d410
#
_cell.length_a   1.000
_cell.length_b   1.000
_cell.length_c   1.000
_cell.angle_alpha   90.00
_cell.angle_beta   90.00
_cell.angle_gamma   90.00
#
_symmetry.space_group_name_H-M   'P 1'
#
loop_
_entity.id
_entity.type
_entity.pdbx_description
1 polymer ?
#
loop_
_entity_poly.entity_id
_entity_poly.type
_entity_poly.pdbx_seq_one_letter_code
_entity_poly.pdbx_strand_id
1 'polypeptide(L)'
;SQTDSEVAAWILDLFYSQVKDPKAAIKMLVDRIQGSYGFCILFDDRPGEVYSIRSVSPLVAAYTRSGALIASDLTALIPYTRKYFVVPEGHIVKLTGYKISLYDLEGDKVSPEMMEVNWDMDAAMKHGFPHFMLKEIHEQPEALKNTILPRMTKGLPDFTDDQIPDELFTEFNQVHMVACGTAMHAGMVARAFMEPLLRIPVTVSIASEFRYQEPLIDKKTLVIIISQSGETIDTLAALRLAKSYGSKTLAIVNVKGSTIARESDYVLYTHAGPEIAVASTKAYSVQLAALYLIGCRMALVRGKFNRNQAASFLMELLDAIPAMEAMIEHKDEEKNLVTHLIQQHDTFFIGRGLDYAFSLEGALKLKEISYIHSEAYAAGELKHGTIALITQDVPVIAIATQEHVFSKMISNVKEVKARGAFVILLTKAHAVVDDGLADIHIRIPDLDDRFTVFPIAVILQLIAYYASIGKNLDVDQPRNLAKSVTVE
;
A
#
# COMPACT_ATOMS: atom_id res chain seq x y z
N SER A 1 -24.38 -22.51 -14.17
CA SER A 1 -23.65 -22.02 -13.00
C SER A 1 -23.51 -20.51 -13.01
N GLN A 2 -23.42 -19.89 -11.86
CA GLN A 2 -23.23 -18.46 -11.71
C GLN A 2 -21.78 -18.10 -11.31
N THR A 3 -20.94 -19.11 -11.05
CA THR A 3 -19.54 -18.91 -10.65
C THR A 3 -18.61 -19.72 -11.55
N ASP A 4 -17.45 -19.14 -11.82
CA ASP A 4 -16.35 -19.76 -12.56
C ASP A 4 -15.76 -20.97 -11.80
N SER A 5 -15.68 -20.88 -10.49
CA SER A 5 -15.18 -21.96 -9.61
C SER A 5 -16.03 -23.23 -9.71
N GLU A 6 -17.36 -23.08 -9.86
CA GLU A 6 -18.24 -24.23 -10.08
C GLU A 6 -18.00 -24.86 -11.46
N VAL A 7 -17.78 -24.05 -12.49
CA VAL A 7 -17.43 -24.56 -13.83
C VAL A 7 -16.10 -25.32 -13.78
N ALA A 8 -15.10 -24.79 -13.08
CA ALA A 8 -13.82 -25.47 -12.89
C ALA A 8 -13.99 -26.82 -12.16
N ALA A 9 -14.84 -26.87 -11.14
CA ALA A 9 -15.14 -28.13 -10.42
C ALA A 9 -15.80 -29.20 -11.33
N TRP A 10 -16.78 -28.78 -12.14
CA TRP A 10 -17.42 -29.71 -13.12
C TRP A 10 -16.44 -30.21 -14.17
N ILE A 11 -15.58 -29.38 -14.71
CA ILE A 11 -14.56 -29.78 -15.69
C ILE A 11 -13.56 -30.73 -15.03
N LEU A 12 -13.14 -30.45 -13.80
CA LEU A 12 -12.23 -31.32 -13.06
C LEU A 12 -12.85 -32.69 -12.78
N ASP A 13 -14.13 -32.75 -12.37
CA ASP A 13 -14.83 -34.00 -12.14
C ASP A 13 -14.91 -34.84 -13.44
N LEU A 14 -15.23 -34.21 -14.57
CA LEU A 14 -15.22 -34.85 -15.87
C LEU A 14 -13.86 -35.47 -16.18
N PHE A 15 -12.77 -34.74 -16.02
CA PHE A 15 -11.42 -35.26 -16.29
C PHE A 15 -11.01 -36.33 -15.28
N TYR A 16 -11.31 -36.13 -14.00
CA TYR A 16 -11.00 -37.10 -12.96
C TYR A 16 -11.75 -38.42 -13.19
N SER A 17 -13.00 -38.40 -13.67
CA SER A 17 -13.74 -39.59 -14.02
C SER A 17 -13.07 -40.45 -15.09
N GLN A 18 -12.32 -39.82 -16.00
CA GLN A 18 -11.60 -40.46 -17.10
C GLN A 18 -10.26 -41.06 -16.67
N VAL A 19 -9.46 -40.29 -15.89
CA VAL A 19 -8.07 -40.68 -15.62
C VAL A 19 -7.85 -41.27 -14.22
N LYS A 20 -8.74 -41.03 -13.27
CA LYS A 20 -8.66 -41.52 -11.88
C LYS A 20 -7.34 -41.14 -11.15
N ASP A 21 -6.60 -40.22 -11.68
CA ASP A 21 -5.40 -39.65 -11.09
C ASP A 21 -5.59 -38.14 -10.85
N PRO A 22 -5.54 -37.67 -9.58
CA PRO A 22 -5.73 -36.25 -9.26
C PRO A 22 -4.79 -35.31 -10.01
N LYS A 23 -3.51 -35.64 -10.12
CA LYS A 23 -2.51 -34.77 -10.77
C LYS A 23 -2.77 -34.70 -12.28
N ALA A 24 -3.06 -35.81 -12.92
CA ALA A 24 -3.39 -35.85 -14.35
C ALA A 24 -4.67 -35.04 -14.63
N ALA A 25 -5.73 -35.21 -13.81
CA ALA A 25 -6.96 -34.43 -13.93
C ALA A 25 -6.77 -32.95 -13.74
N ILE A 26 -5.96 -32.55 -12.76
CA ILE A 26 -5.61 -31.13 -12.51
C ILE A 26 -4.83 -30.55 -13.69
N LYS A 27 -3.87 -31.30 -14.27
CA LYS A 27 -3.16 -30.84 -15.47
C LYS A 27 -4.14 -30.61 -16.63
N MET A 28 -5.06 -31.55 -16.89
CA MET A 28 -6.07 -31.40 -17.95
C MET A 28 -6.98 -30.17 -17.70
N LEU A 29 -7.30 -29.88 -16.44
CA LEU A 29 -8.05 -28.68 -16.08
C LEU A 29 -7.25 -27.42 -16.43
N VAL A 30 -6.00 -27.34 -15.99
CA VAL A 30 -5.11 -26.18 -16.21
C VAL A 30 -4.89 -25.90 -17.69
N ASP A 31 -4.78 -26.93 -18.51
CA ASP A 31 -4.65 -26.80 -19.98
C ASP A 31 -5.91 -26.19 -20.64
N ARG A 32 -7.04 -26.16 -19.95
CA ARG A 32 -8.33 -25.68 -20.48
C ARG A 32 -8.78 -24.33 -19.96
N ILE A 33 -8.39 -23.99 -18.75
CA ILE A 33 -8.82 -22.73 -18.10
C ILE A 33 -7.82 -21.63 -18.38
N GLN A 34 -8.32 -20.40 -18.41
CA GLN A 34 -7.53 -19.19 -18.55
C GLN A 34 -7.84 -18.22 -17.41
N GLY A 35 -6.89 -17.40 -17.05
CA GLY A 35 -7.05 -16.36 -16.02
C GLY A 35 -6.28 -16.66 -14.75
N SER A 36 -6.63 -15.91 -13.70
CA SER A 36 -5.98 -15.96 -12.39
C SER A 36 -6.77 -16.89 -11.47
N TYR A 37 -6.10 -17.84 -10.84
CA TYR A 37 -6.73 -18.75 -9.87
C TYR A 37 -5.76 -19.26 -8.82
N GLY A 38 -6.34 -19.63 -7.66
CA GLY A 38 -5.66 -20.38 -6.59
C GLY A 38 -6.63 -21.41 -6.05
N PHE A 39 -6.53 -22.65 -6.50
CA PHE A 39 -7.46 -23.70 -6.12
C PHE A 39 -6.93 -24.55 -4.96
N CYS A 40 -7.83 -24.87 -4.03
CA CYS A 40 -7.68 -25.99 -3.09
C CYS A 40 -8.74 -27.05 -3.42
N ILE A 41 -8.31 -28.26 -3.71
CA ILE A 41 -9.12 -29.32 -4.31
C ILE A 41 -9.15 -30.53 -3.40
N LEU A 42 -10.34 -31.05 -3.15
CA LEU A 42 -10.58 -32.31 -2.45
C LEU A 42 -11.26 -33.32 -3.40
N PHE A 43 -10.82 -34.56 -3.32
CA PHE A 43 -11.46 -35.69 -4.04
C PHE A 43 -12.12 -36.58 -3.01
N ASP A 44 -13.38 -36.95 -3.25
CA ASP A 44 -14.20 -37.71 -2.31
C ASP A 44 -13.60 -39.11 -2.02
N ASP A 45 -13.02 -39.75 -3.03
CA ASP A 45 -12.35 -41.05 -2.92
C ASP A 45 -10.90 -40.98 -2.40
N ARG A 46 -10.41 -39.79 -2.01
CA ARG A 46 -9.06 -39.52 -1.47
C ARG A 46 -9.07 -38.79 -0.14
N PRO A 47 -9.70 -39.40 0.88
CA PRO A 47 -9.80 -38.69 2.19
C PRO A 47 -8.42 -38.41 2.78
N GLY A 48 -8.25 -37.20 3.34
CA GLY A 48 -7.00 -36.78 3.94
C GLY A 48 -5.95 -36.24 2.95
N GLU A 49 -6.30 -36.12 1.67
CA GLU A 49 -5.45 -35.46 0.66
C GLU A 49 -6.07 -34.14 0.22
N VAL A 50 -5.28 -33.07 0.23
CA VAL A 50 -5.63 -31.77 -0.36
C VAL A 50 -4.65 -31.49 -1.47
N TYR A 51 -5.18 -31.15 -2.64
CA TYR A 51 -4.38 -30.71 -3.78
C TYR A 51 -4.57 -29.23 -4.01
N SER A 52 -3.50 -28.54 -4.40
CA SER A 52 -3.58 -27.13 -4.72
C SER A 52 -2.73 -26.79 -5.93
N ILE A 53 -3.23 -25.83 -6.71
CA ILE A 53 -2.56 -25.31 -7.89
C ILE A 53 -2.93 -23.84 -8.06
N ARG A 54 -2.02 -23.05 -8.63
CA ARG A 54 -2.24 -21.64 -8.90
C ARG A 54 -1.79 -21.20 -10.29
N SER A 55 -2.41 -20.13 -10.75
CA SER A 55 -1.94 -19.27 -11.82
C SER A 55 -2.13 -17.82 -11.38
N VAL A 56 -1.09 -17.04 -11.41
CA VAL A 56 -1.05 -15.63 -10.98
C VAL A 56 -1.40 -15.43 -9.50
N SER A 57 -2.62 -15.85 -9.05
CA SER A 57 -3.04 -15.73 -7.62
C SER A 57 -2.03 -16.38 -6.69
N PRO A 58 -1.63 -15.72 -5.58
CA PRO A 58 -0.62 -16.25 -4.67
C PRO A 58 -1.13 -17.49 -3.92
N LEU A 59 -0.22 -18.44 -3.69
CA LEU A 59 -0.39 -19.54 -2.73
C LEU A 59 0.93 -19.76 -2.02
N VAL A 60 0.86 -19.88 -0.70
CA VAL A 60 1.98 -20.18 0.19
C VAL A 60 1.66 -21.44 0.99
N ALA A 61 2.67 -22.30 1.17
CA ALA A 61 2.50 -23.54 1.92
C ALA A 61 3.56 -23.68 3.01
N ALA A 62 3.21 -24.31 4.12
CA ALA A 62 4.06 -24.42 5.28
C ALA A 62 3.85 -25.68 6.09
N TYR A 63 4.91 -26.14 6.74
CA TYR A 63 4.87 -27.16 7.76
C TYR A 63 4.66 -26.54 9.14
N THR A 64 3.75 -27.10 9.92
CA THR A 64 3.49 -26.67 11.29
C THR A 64 3.57 -27.84 12.25
N ARG A 65 3.49 -27.58 13.55
CA ARG A 65 3.43 -28.63 14.57
C ARG A 65 2.13 -29.45 14.52
N SER A 66 1.07 -28.85 14.00
CA SER A 66 -0.27 -29.45 13.91
C SER A 66 -0.61 -30.04 12.54
N GLY A 67 0.26 -29.88 11.55
CA GLY A 67 0.02 -30.40 10.19
C GLY A 67 0.60 -29.48 9.10
N ALA A 68 0.26 -29.78 7.87
CA ALA A 68 0.59 -28.96 6.69
C ALA A 68 -0.51 -27.94 6.44
N LEU A 69 -0.13 -26.71 6.12
CA LEU A 69 -1.04 -25.61 5.81
C LEU A 69 -0.76 -25.05 4.42
N ILE A 70 -1.81 -24.54 3.80
CA ILE A 70 -1.74 -23.75 2.56
C ILE A 70 -2.70 -22.56 2.68
N ALA A 71 -2.29 -21.41 2.18
CA ALA A 71 -3.06 -20.18 2.21
C ALA A 71 -2.72 -19.29 1.01
N SER A 72 -3.60 -18.35 0.69
CA SER A 72 -3.36 -17.33 -0.33
C SER A 72 -2.48 -16.19 0.17
N ASP A 73 -2.35 -16.02 1.50
CA ASP A 73 -1.57 -14.95 2.12
C ASP A 73 -0.69 -15.49 3.26
N LEU A 74 0.51 -14.96 3.36
CA LEU A 74 1.49 -15.36 4.37
C LEU A 74 1.03 -15.05 5.80
N THR A 75 0.24 -13.99 6.01
CA THR A 75 -0.24 -13.60 7.33
C THR A 75 -1.10 -14.68 7.99
N ALA A 76 -1.79 -15.50 7.18
CA ALA A 76 -2.55 -16.65 7.66
C ALA A 76 -1.65 -17.78 8.23
N LEU A 77 -0.39 -17.88 7.80
CA LEU A 77 0.55 -18.91 8.24
C LEU A 77 1.40 -18.49 9.43
N ILE A 78 1.67 -17.19 9.59
CA ILE A 78 2.57 -16.64 10.63
C ILE A 78 2.23 -17.10 12.05
N PRO A 79 0.95 -17.20 12.49
CA PRO A 79 0.61 -17.68 13.83
C PRO A 79 1.09 -19.12 14.11
N TYR A 80 1.38 -19.90 13.07
CA TYR A 80 1.68 -21.32 13.18
C TYR A 80 3.14 -21.68 12.88
N THR A 81 3.81 -20.89 12.01
CA THR A 81 5.18 -21.19 11.56
C THR A 81 5.89 -19.99 10.98
N ARG A 82 7.23 -19.98 11.07
CA ARG A 82 8.09 -18.99 10.39
C ARG A 82 8.63 -19.48 9.05
N LYS A 83 8.56 -20.80 8.79
CA LYS A 83 9.10 -21.40 7.56
C LYS A 83 7.99 -21.74 6.60
N TYR A 84 8.10 -21.24 5.40
CA TYR A 84 7.12 -21.42 4.33
C TYR A 84 7.82 -21.50 2.97
N PHE A 85 7.07 -21.83 1.95
CA PHE A 85 7.50 -21.61 0.57
C PHE A 85 6.32 -21.08 -0.27
N VAL A 86 6.67 -20.31 -1.30
CA VAL A 86 5.70 -19.87 -2.30
C VAL A 86 5.51 -20.98 -3.30
N VAL A 87 4.27 -21.38 -3.55
CA VAL A 87 3.96 -22.36 -4.58
C VAL A 87 4.28 -21.76 -5.95
N PRO A 88 5.21 -22.32 -6.74
CA PRO A 88 5.49 -21.81 -8.08
C PRO A 88 4.28 -21.97 -9.01
N GLU A 89 4.15 -21.08 -9.99
CA GLU A 89 3.12 -21.22 -11.03
C GLU A 89 3.26 -22.54 -11.78
N GLY A 90 2.13 -23.14 -12.15
CA GLY A 90 2.13 -24.41 -12.87
C GLY A 90 2.65 -25.59 -12.05
N HIS A 91 2.65 -25.52 -10.72
CA HIS A 91 3.03 -26.63 -9.85
C HIS A 91 1.87 -27.08 -8.99
N ILE A 92 1.74 -28.38 -8.81
CA ILE A 92 0.71 -29.02 -7.98
C ILE A 92 1.29 -29.30 -6.60
N VAL A 93 0.66 -28.77 -5.57
CA VAL A 93 0.95 -29.11 -4.18
C VAL A 93 -0.01 -30.18 -3.73
N LYS A 94 0.52 -31.25 -3.10
CA LYS A 94 -0.27 -32.26 -2.39
C LYS A 94 0.05 -32.20 -0.91
N LEU A 95 -0.97 -31.96 -0.09
CA LEU A 95 -0.89 -32.02 1.37
C LEU A 95 -1.52 -33.33 1.87
N THR A 96 -0.83 -34.00 2.80
CA THR A 96 -1.34 -35.21 3.48
C THR A 96 -0.88 -35.14 4.92
N GLY A 97 -1.79 -34.82 5.86
CA GLY A 97 -1.45 -34.70 7.27
C GLY A 97 -0.27 -33.74 7.51
N TYR A 98 0.89 -34.27 7.82
CA TYR A 98 2.12 -33.48 8.07
C TYR A 98 3.05 -33.37 6.85
N LYS A 99 2.67 -33.92 5.70
CA LYS A 99 3.54 -33.97 4.52
C LYS A 99 3.04 -33.07 3.42
N ILE A 100 3.96 -32.28 2.86
CA ILE A 100 3.73 -31.52 1.62
C ILE A 100 4.61 -32.11 0.53
N SER A 101 4.05 -32.29 -0.65
CA SER A 101 4.78 -32.71 -1.83
C SER A 101 4.48 -31.73 -2.95
N LEU A 102 5.50 -31.23 -3.61
CA LEU A 102 5.40 -30.34 -4.77
C LEU A 102 5.72 -31.13 -6.03
N TYR A 103 4.93 -30.94 -7.08
CA TYR A 103 5.08 -31.59 -8.37
C TYR A 103 4.98 -30.55 -9.48
N ASP A 104 5.73 -30.70 -10.55
CA ASP A 104 5.47 -29.98 -11.80
C ASP A 104 4.25 -30.55 -12.53
N LEU A 105 3.89 -29.97 -13.66
CA LEU A 105 2.76 -30.45 -14.49
C LEU A 105 3.05 -31.77 -15.22
N GLU A 106 4.30 -32.17 -15.33
CA GLU A 106 4.73 -33.47 -15.85
C GLU A 106 4.57 -34.57 -14.80
N GLY A 107 4.34 -34.20 -13.54
CA GLY A 107 4.14 -35.12 -12.41
C GLY A 107 5.43 -35.46 -11.66
N ASP A 108 6.54 -34.85 -12.02
CA ASP A 108 7.83 -35.03 -11.37
C ASP A 108 7.87 -34.27 -10.04
N LYS A 109 8.52 -34.87 -9.02
CA LYS A 109 8.60 -34.27 -7.70
C LYS A 109 9.69 -33.22 -7.65
N VAL A 110 9.31 -32.01 -7.22
CA VAL A 110 10.19 -30.85 -7.09
C VAL A 110 10.43 -30.54 -5.61
N SER A 111 11.64 -30.08 -5.27
CA SER A 111 11.93 -29.59 -3.93
C SER A 111 11.54 -28.10 -3.82
N PRO A 112 10.71 -27.72 -2.84
CA PRO A 112 10.35 -26.31 -2.66
C PRO A 112 11.54 -25.50 -2.12
N GLU A 113 11.66 -24.27 -2.56
CA GLU A 113 12.57 -23.29 -1.99
C GLU A 113 11.97 -22.75 -0.68
N MET A 114 12.55 -23.15 0.44
CA MET A 114 12.06 -22.75 1.75
C MET A 114 12.52 -21.33 2.09
N MET A 115 11.59 -20.51 2.55
CA MET A 115 11.80 -19.16 3.04
C MET A 115 11.53 -19.08 4.53
N GLU A 116 12.11 -18.09 5.21
CA GLU A 116 11.87 -17.83 6.63
C GLU A 116 11.42 -16.39 6.83
N VAL A 117 10.33 -16.23 7.58
CA VAL A 117 9.83 -14.91 8.00
C VAL A 117 10.64 -14.46 9.21
N ASN A 118 11.27 -13.29 9.10
CA ASN A 118 12.02 -12.68 10.19
C ASN A 118 11.14 -11.85 11.15
N TRP A 119 9.81 -11.93 11.01
CA TRP A 119 8.88 -11.22 11.88
C TRP A 119 8.70 -11.99 13.19
N ASP A 120 8.63 -11.25 14.29
CA ASP A 120 8.32 -11.85 15.58
C ASP A 120 6.83 -12.23 15.64
N MET A 121 6.50 -13.40 16.21
CA MET A 121 5.12 -13.81 16.44
C MET A 121 4.36 -12.78 17.30
N ASP A 122 5.08 -12.14 18.24
CA ASP A 122 4.52 -11.06 19.04
C ASP A 122 4.07 -9.87 18.18
N ALA A 123 4.80 -9.53 17.11
CA ALA A 123 4.42 -8.44 16.22
C ALA A 123 3.07 -8.68 15.49
N ALA A 124 2.65 -9.93 15.32
CA ALA A 124 1.35 -10.29 14.74
C ALA A 124 0.21 -10.30 15.77
N MET A 125 0.46 -9.95 17.04
CA MET A 125 -0.58 -9.85 18.07
C MET A 125 -1.02 -8.40 18.29
N LYS A 126 -2.23 -8.21 18.83
CA LYS A 126 -2.79 -6.86 19.09
C LYS A 126 -2.09 -6.08 20.22
N HIS A 127 -1.28 -6.70 21.06
CA HIS A 127 -0.54 -6.08 22.19
C HIS A 127 -1.36 -5.13 23.05
N GLY A 128 -2.62 -5.52 23.38
CA GLY A 128 -3.53 -4.72 24.19
C GLY A 128 -4.33 -3.65 23.43
N PHE A 129 -4.07 -3.45 22.15
CA PHE A 129 -4.93 -2.61 21.33
C PHE A 129 -6.25 -3.32 20.98
N PRO A 130 -7.37 -2.61 20.89
CA PRO A 130 -8.66 -3.21 20.52
C PRO A 130 -8.66 -3.73 19.08
N HIS A 131 -7.93 -3.07 18.17
CA HIS A 131 -7.89 -3.37 16.74
C HIS A 131 -6.45 -3.34 16.20
N PHE A 132 -6.18 -4.12 15.14
CA PHE A 132 -4.90 -4.10 14.44
C PHE A 132 -4.63 -2.74 13.82
N MET A 133 -5.62 -2.12 13.19
CA MET A 133 -5.45 -0.80 12.56
C MET A 133 -4.95 0.24 13.57
N LEU A 134 -5.50 0.30 14.77
CA LEU A 134 -5.04 1.27 15.78
C LEU A 134 -3.60 0.97 16.23
N LYS A 135 -3.26 -0.31 16.45
CA LYS A 135 -1.89 -0.73 16.73
C LYS A 135 -0.94 -0.27 15.62
N GLU A 136 -1.29 -0.54 14.37
CA GLU A 136 -0.47 -0.23 13.20
C GLU A 136 -0.29 1.27 12.99
N ILE A 137 -1.29 2.09 13.35
CA ILE A 137 -1.15 3.55 13.42
C ILE A 137 -0.10 3.94 14.46
N HIS A 138 -0.10 3.32 15.65
CA HIS A 138 0.87 3.59 16.71
C HIS A 138 2.28 3.07 16.40
N GLU A 139 2.42 2.09 15.54
CA GLU A 139 3.70 1.53 15.12
C GLU A 139 4.43 2.35 14.05
N GLN A 140 3.76 3.33 13.43
CA GLN A 140 4.34 4.11 12.33
C GLN A 140 5.67 4.79 12.68
N PRO A 141 5.85 5.46 13.84
CA PRO A 141 7.11 6.09 14.19
C PRO A 141 8.28 5.10 14.20
N GLU A 142 8.07 3.94 14.78
CA GLU A 142 9.11 2.89 14.84
C GLU A 142 9.36 2.25 13.47
N ALA A 143 8.31 2.03 12.69
CA ALA A 143 8.42 1.53 11.32
C ALA A 143 9.22 2.50 10.43
N LEU A 144 9.06 3.82 10.61
CA LEU A 144 9.88 4.81 9.92
C LEU A 144 11.35 4.68 10.33
N LYS A 145 11.66 4.59 11.63
CA LYS A 145 13.04 4.40 12.12
C LYS A 145 13.67 3.17 11.47
N ASN A 146 12.96 2.06 11.45
CA ASN A 146 13.41 0.78 10.88
C ASN A 146 13.61 0.85 9.35
N THR A 147 12.91 1.73 8.67
CA THR A 147 13.05 1.93 7.23
C THR A 147 14.20 2.89 6.90
N ILE A 148 14.35 3.98 7.67
CA ILE A 148 15.28 5.07 7.37
C ILE A 148 16.68 4.79 7.90
N LEU A 149 16.82 4.46 9.20
CA LEU A 149 18.12 4.42 9.86
C LEU A 149 19.12 3.41 9.26
N PRO A 150 18.72 2.19 8.87
CA PRO A 150 19.65 1.26 8.21
C PRO A 150 20.19 1.77 6.88
N ARG A 151 19.52 2.74 6.26
CA ARG A 151 19.88 3.35 4.97
C ARG A 151 20.52 4.72 5.10
N MET A 152 21.13 4.97 6.26
CA MET A 152 21.89 6.20 6.54
C MET A 152 23.33 5.88 6.90
N THR A 153 24.26 6.17 6.00
CA THR A 153 25.69 6.03 6.26
C THR A 153 26.33 7.42 6.29
N LYS A 154 26.91 7.79 7.43
CA LYS A 154 27.53 9.11 7.64
C LYS A 154 26.58 10.30 7.32
N GLY A 155 25.29 10.13 7.67
CA GLY A 155 24.25 11.14 7.47
C GLY A 155 23.77 11.28 6.02
N LEU A 156 24.08 10.33 5.14
CA LEU A 156 23.69 10.34 3.74
C LEU A 156 22.89 9.07 3.41
N PRO A 157 21.96 9.11 2.43
CA PRO A 157 21.22 7.92 2.02
C PRO A 157 22.19 6.92 1.35
N ASP A 158 22.09 5.66 1.75
CA ASP A 158 22.96 4.58 1.30
C ASP A 158 22.13 3.30 1.08
N PHE A 159 22.22 2.72 -0.10
CA PHE A 159 21.50 1.52 -0.50
C PHE A 159 22.43 0.34 -0.80
N THR A 160 23.66 0.38 -0.29
CA THR A 160 24.66 -0.68 -0.50
C THR A 160 24.17 -2.01 0.03
N ASP A 161 23.55 -2.04 1.20
CA ASP A 161 22.99 -3.26 1.82
C ASP A 161 21.76 -3.77 1.06
N ASP A 162 21.02 -2.88 0.37
CA ASP A 162 19.90 -3.25 -0.51
C ASP A 162 20.40 -3.69 -1.91
N GLN A 163 21.71 -3.65 -2.18
CA GLN A 163 22.32 -3.97 -3.47
C GLN A 163 21.81 -3.11 -4.64
N ILE A 164 21.45 -1.86 -4.37
CA ILE A 164 20.99 -0.91 -5.38
C ILE A 164 22.13 0.05 -5.70
N PRO A 165 22.74 -0.05 -6.90
CA PRO A 165 23.89 0.75 -7.27
C PRO A 165 23.48 2.17 -7.66
N ASP A 166 24.41 3.14 -7.52
CA ASP A 166 24.19 4.54 -7.89
C ASP A 166 23.95 4.76 -9.37
N GLU A 167 24.53 3.92 -10.20
CA GLU A 167 24.34 3.93 -11.66
C GLU A 167 22.87 3.82 -12.03
N LEU A 168 22.08 3.03 -11.25
CA LEU A 168 20.64 2.93 -11.42
C LEU A 168 19.98 4.31 -11.41
N PHE A 169 20.47 5.24 -10.60
CA PHE A 169 19.83 6.56 -10.41
C PHE A 169 20.34 7.62 -11.39
N THR A 170 21.42 7.37 -12.15
CA THR A 170 22.01 8.32 -13.09
C THR A 170 21.63 8.06 -14.54
N GLU A 171 21.31 6.82 -14.91
CA GLU A 171 21.14 6.38 -16.31
C GLU A 171 19.78 6.73 -16.93
N PHE A 172 18.80 7.19 -16.14
CA PHE A 172 17.44 7.44 -16.61
C PHE A 172 17.16 8.90 -16.93
N ASN A 173 16.27 9.08 -17.93
CA ASN A 173 15.75 10.38 -18.32
C ASN A 173 14.38 10.66 -17.70
N GLN A 174 13.69 9.65 -17.22
CA GLN A 174 12.38 9.74 -16.58
C GLN A 174 12.18 8.64 -15.54
N VAL A 175 11.29 8.89 -14.59
CA VAL A 175 10.83 7.93 -13.59
C VAL A 175 9.34 7.70 -13.79
N HIS A 176 8.91 6.44 -13.80
CA HIS A 176 7.50 6.07 -13.83
C HIS A 176 7.15 5.22 -12.62
N MET A 177 6.32 5.72 -11.71
CA MET A 177 5.85 5.00 -10.54
C MET A 177 4.51 4.33 -10.86
N VAL A 178 4.38 3.05 -10.51
CA VAL A 178 3.16 2.28 -10.80
C VAL A 178 2.70 1.55 -9.54
N ALA A 179 1.45 1.73 -9.18
CA ALA A 179 0.86 1.13 -7.99
C ALA A 179 -0.68 1.18 -8.02
N CYS A 180 -1.33 0.57 -7.03
CA CYS A 180 -2.76 0.66 -6.77
C CYS A 180 -3.04 1.33 -5.42
N GLY A 181 -4.19 2.03 -5.29
CA GLY A 181 -4.73 2.53 -4.05
C GLY A 181 -3.74 3.40 -3.25
N THR A 182 -3.61 3.11 -1.97
CA THR A 182 -2.72 3.80 -1.02
C THR A 182 -1.26 3.89 -1.51
N ALA A 183 -0.74 2.83 -2.12
CA ALA A 183 0.62 2.83 -2.67
C ALA A 183 0.77 3.80 -3.87
N MET A 184 -0.27 3.96 -4.68
CA MET A 184 -0.30 4.94 -5.76
C MET A 184 -0.32 6.37 -5.19
N HIS A 185 -1.04 6.62 -4.09
CA HIS A 185 -1.03 7.92 -3.41
C HIS A 185 0.37 8.25 -2.85
N ALA A 186 1.11 7.25 -2.32
CA ALA A 186 2.51 7.46 -1.94
C ALA A 186 3.38 7.88 -3.14
N GLY A 187 3.15 7.28 -4.31
CA GLY A 187 3.80 7.70 -5.57
C GLY A 187 3.43 9.14 -5.96
N MET A 188 2.19 9.57 -5.78
CA MET A 188 1.76 10.95 -6.07
C MET A 188 2.46 11.98 -5.18
N VAL A 189 2.61 11.67 -3.90
CA VAL A 189 3.40 12.49 -2.97
C VAL A 189 4.86 12.57 -3.43
N ALA A 190 5.46 11.41 -3.74
CA ALA A 190 6.83 11.35 -4.21
C ALA A 190 7.04 12.15 -5.50
N ARG A 191 6.14 12.04 -6.47
CA ARG A 191 6.19 12.84 -7.70
C ARG A 191 6.26 14.33 -7.39
N ALA A 192 5.42 14.83 -6.49
CA ALA A 192 5.29 16.24 -6.22
C ALA A 192 6.59 16.89 -5.70
N PHE A 193 7.47 16.12 -5.01
CA PHE A 193 8.77 16.63 -4.60
C PHE A 193 9.93 16.20 -5.53
N MET A 194 9.89 14.99 -6.10
CA MET A 194 10.98 14.48 -6.94
C MET A 194 11.07 15.19 -8.29
N GLU A 195 9.94 15.46 -8.95
CA GLU A 195 9.94 16.08 -10.28
C GLU A 195 10.55 17.47 -10.27
N PRO A 196 10.16 18.42 -9.38
CA PRO A 196 10.82 19.72 -9.30
C PRO A 196 12.27 19.65 -8.81
N LEU A 197 12.63 18.69 -7.96
CA LEU A 197 13.98 18.50 -7.45
C LEU A 197 14.94 17.96 -8.52
N LEU A 198 14.52 16.90 -9.20
CA LEU A 198 15.37 16.16 -10.15
C LEU A 198 15.39 16.82 -11.53
N ARG A 199 14.37 17.58 -11.89
CA ARG A 199 14.18 18.19 -13.21
C ARG A 199 14.16 17.18 -14.35
N ILE A 200 13.54 16.03 -14.10
CA ILE A 200 13.18 15.02 -15.09
C ILE A 200 11.70 14.68 -14.94
N PRO A 201 11.03 14.19 -15.97
CA PRO A 201 9.64 13.74 -15.85
C PRO A 201 9.50 12.64 -14.79
N VAL A 202 8.52 12.81 -13.90
CA VAL A 202 8.12 11.80 -12.92
C VAL A 202 6.63 11.56 -13.08
N THR A 203 6.25 10.40 -13.57
CA THR A 203 4.85 10.03 -13.81
C THR A 203 4.39 9.02 -12.77
N VAL A 204 3.11 9.07 -12.42
CA VAL A 204 2.45 8.08 -11.56
C VAL A 204 1.24 7.55 -12.29
N SER A 205 1.12 6.23 -12.38
CA SER A 205 -0.03 5.56 -12.99
C SER A 205 -0.65 4.53 -12.07
N ILE A 206 -1.97 4.40 -12.18
CA ILE A 206 -2.71 3.28 -11.58
C ILE A 206 -2.31 2.00 -12.34
N ALA A 207 -1.95 0.95 -11.63
CA ALA A 207 -1.41 -0.25 -12.26
C ALA A 207 -2.42 -0.95 -13.18
N SER A 208 -3.71 -0.98 -12.82
CA SER A 208 -4.77 -1.53 -13.67
C SER A 208 -4.91 -0.81 -15.02
N GLU A 209 -4.66 0.50 -15.05
CA GLU A 209 -4.72 1.30 -16.27
C GLU A 209 -3.41 1.25 -17.07
N PHE A 210 -2.26 1.28 -16.36
CA PHE A 210 -0.93 1.27 -16.96
C PHE A 210 -0.73 0.11 -17.94
N ARG A 211 -1.27 -1.07 -17.61
CA ARG A 211 -1.13 -2.27 -18.44
C ARG A 211 -1.86 -2.21 -19.78
N TYR A 212 -2.82 -1.28 -19.96
CA TYR A 212 -3.65 -1.16 -21.17
C TYR A 212 -3.43 0.15 -21.95
N GLN A 213 -2.65 1.09 -21.41
CA GLN A 213 -2.45 2.44 -21.99
C GLN A 213 -1.28 2.55 -22.95
N GLU A 214 -0.55 1.45 -23.27
CA GLU A 214 0.70 1.49 -24.06
C GLU A 214 1.64 2.60 -23.53
N PRO A 215 2.18 2.47 -22.31
CA PRO A 215 2.89 3.54 -21.63
C PRO A 215 4.15 3.96 -22.40
N LEU A 216 4.43 5.26 -22.40
CA LEU A 216 5.64 5.82 -23.03
C LEU A 216 6.87 5.58 -22.16
N ILE A 217 7.31 4.33 -22.10
CA ILE A 217 8.47 3.87 -21.35
C ILE A 217 9.44 3.12 -22.26
N ASP A 218 10.72 3.11 -21.90
CA ASP A 218 11.78 2.44 -22.64
C ASP A 218 12.95 2.06 -21.70
N LYS A 219 14.06 1.60 -22.26
CA LYS A 219 15.28 1.26 -21.52
C LYS A 219 15.93 2.44 -20.76
N LYS A 220 15.49 3.68 -21.01
CA LYS A 220 15.91 4.90 -20.32
C LYS A 220 14.89 5.37 -19.28
N THR A 221 13.91 4.55 -18.97
CA THR A 221 12.91 4.78 -17.94
C THR A 221 13.22 3.91 -16.73
N LEU A 222 13.29 4.52 -15.54
CA LEU A 222 13.21 3.77 -14.28
C LEU A 222 11.74 3.59 -13.90
N VAL A 223 11.28 2.35 -13.83
CA VAL A 223 9.93 2.04 -13.35
C VAL A 223 10.00 1.62 -11.89
N ILE A 224 9.38 2.41 -11.01
CA ILE A 224 9.28 2.11 -9.58
C ILE A 224 7.92 1.46 -9.31
N ILE A 225 7.95 0.23 -8.85
CA ILE A 225 6.79 -0.60 -8.53
C ILE A 225 6.56 -0.55 -7.03
N ILE A 226 5.39 -0.08 -6.59
CA ILE A 226 5.10 0.09 -5.16
C ILE A 226 3.96 -0.85 -4.76
N SER A 227 4.22 -1.75 -3.81
CA SER A 227 3.21 -2.68 -3.29
C SER A 227 3.55 -3.11 -1.86
N GLN A 228 2.60 -3.08 -0.95
CA GLN A 228 2.82 -3.57 0.41
C GLN A 228 3.05 -5.08 0.42
N SER A 229 2.15 -5.86 -0.17
CA SER A 229 2.21 -7.32 -0.20
C SER A 229 3.22 -7.87 -1.22
N GLY A 230 3.47 -7.11 -2.31
CA GLY A 230 4.22 -7.59 -3.45
C GLY A 230 3.51 -8.69 -4.26
N GLU A 231 2.18 -8.84 -4.07
CA GLU A 231 1.34 -9.85 -4.73
C GLU A 231 0.12 -9.25 -5.44
N THR A 232 0.00 -7.90 -5.49
CA THR A 232 -1.10 -7.23 -6.18
C THR A 232 -1.04 -7.52 -7.67
N ILE A 233 -2.08 -8.14 -8.22
CA ILE A 233 -2.09 -8.70 -9.57
C ILE A 233 -1.83 -7.64 -10.66
N ASP A 234 -2.53 -6.52 -10.61
CA ASP A 234 -2.33 -5.44 -11.58
C ASP A 234 -0.92 -4.85 -11.52
N THR A 235 -0.38 -4.72 -10.30
CA THR A 235 0.97 -4.21 -10.08
C THR A 235 2.02 -5.19 -10.61
N LEU A 236 1.80 -6.50 -10.46
CA LEU A 236 2.66 -7.53 -11.03
C LEU A 236 2.59 -7.53 -12.57
N ALA A 237 1.40 -7.39 -13.13
CA ALA A 237 1.24 -7.30 -14.59
C ALA A 237 1.92 -6.05 -15.16
N ALA A 238 1.83 -4.91 -14.45
CA ALA A 238 2.54 -3.68 -14.80
C ALA A 238 4.06 -3.84 -14.75
N LEU A 239 4.60 -4.55 -13.74
CA LEU A 239 6.02 -4.90 -13.66
C LEU A 239 6.47 -5.70 -14.90
N ARG A 240 5.74 -6.76 -15.24
CA ARG A 240 6.05 -7.62 -16.39
C ARG A 240 6.00 -6.83 -17.70
N LEU A 241 5.01 -5.95 -17.84
CA LEU A 241 4.91 -5.04 -18.99
C LEU A 241 6.13 -4.10 -19.06
N ALA A 242 6.50 -3.44 -17.96
CA ALA A 242 7.67 -2.57 -17.92
C ALA A 242 8.95 -3.29 -18.37
N LYS A 243 9.15 -4.51 -17.91
CA LYS A 243 10.30 -5.36 -18.32
C LYS A 243 10.26 -5.71 -19.81
N SER A 244 9.08 -5.94 -20.39
CA SER A 244 8.95 -6.24 -21.83
C SER A 244 9.34 -5.05 -22.72
N TYR A 245 9.23 -3.81 -22.22
CA TYR A 245 9.75 -2.58 -22.86
C TYR A 245 11.25 -2.34 -22.61
N GLY A 246 11.90 -3.22 -21.83
CA GLY A 246 13.31 -3.12 -21.49
C GLY A 246 13.64 -2.08 -20.43
N SER A 247 12.62 -1.55 -19.74
CA SER A 247 12.80 -0.64 -18.60
C SER A 247 13.42 -1.37 -17.41
N LYS A 248 14.28 -0.68 -16.65
CA LYS A 248 14.76 -1.17 -15.36
C LYS A 248 13.68 -0.98 -14.29
N THR A 249 13.56 -1.94 -13.40
CA THR A 249 12.52 -1.96 -12.38
C THR A 249 13.11 -1.95 -10.98
N LEU A 250 12.54 -1.10 -10.11
CA LEU A 250 12.83 -1.01 -8.68
C LEU A 250 11.53 -1.25 -7.90
N ALA A 251 11.45 -2.34 -7.17
CA ALA A 251 10.30 -2.61 -6.32
C ALA A 251 10.48 -2.02 -4.91
N ILE A 252 9.43 -1.40 -4.39
CA ILE A 252 9.30 -1.03 -2.98
C ILE A 252 8.23 -1.94 -2.39
N VAL A 253 8.63 -2.90 -1.57
CA VAL A 253 7.74 -3.92 -1.01
C VAL A 253 8.04 -4.18 0.47
N ASN A 254 7.05 -4.67 1.20
CA ASN A 254 7.23 -5.02 2.62
C ASN A 254 7.45 -6.52 2.81
N VAL A 255 6.87 -7.37 1.97
CA VAL A 255 6.95 -8.84 2.11
C VAL A 255 8.14 -9.39 1.34
N LYS A 256 9.09 -9.97 2.09
CA LYS A 256 10.27 -10.62 1.50
C LYS A 256 9.85 -11.85 0.70
N GLY A 257 10.48 -12.02 -0.48
CA GLY A 257 10.23 -13.17 -1.34
C GLY A 257 8.88 -13.14 -2.07
N SER A 258 8.14 -12.02 -2.03
CA SER A 258 6.94 -11.84 -2.83
C SER A 258 7.25 -11.90 -4.33
N THR A 259 6.22 -12.13 -5.14
CA THR A 259 6.38 -12.31 -6.59
C THR A 259 6.96 -11.05 -7.24
N ILE A 260 6.48 -9.86 -6.87
CA ILE A 260 7.03 -8.59 -7.35
C ILE A 260 8.51 -8.43 -6.95
N ALA A 261 8.88 -8.81 -5.71
CA ALA A 261 10.28 -8.76 -5.27
C ALA A 261 11.18 -9.68 -6.10
N ARG A 262 10.73 -10.91 -6.38
CA ARG A 262 11.53 -11.87 -7.16
C ARG A 262 11.69 -11.50 -8.63
N GLU A 263 10.68 -10.87 -9.21
CA GLU A 263 10.67 -10.54 -10.65
C GLU A 263 11.30 -9.17 -10.96
N SER A 264 11.48 -8.28 -9.97
CA SER A 264 12.07 -6.96 -10.16
C SER A 264 13.60 -7.03 -10.31
N ASP A 265 14.19 -6.07 -11.01
CA ASP A 265 15.65 -5.99 -11.15
C ASP A 265 16.31 -5.57 -9.83
N TYR A 266 15.67 -4.69 -9.07
CA TYR A 266 16.11 -4.21 -7.76
C TYR A 266 14.94 -4.17 -6.77
N VAL A 267 15.23 -4.36 -5.48
CA VAL A 267 14.20 -4.39 -4.44
C VAL A 267 14.64 -3.59 -3.24
N LEU A 268 13.76 -2.73 -2.75
CA LEU A 268 13.87 -2.05 -1.48
C LEU A 268 12.76 -2.54 -0.54
N TYR A 269 13.13 -3.20 0.55
CA TYR A 269 12.19 -3.67 1.56
C TYR A 269 11.91 -2.59 2.61
N THR A 270 10.64 -2.33 2.94
CA THR A 270 10.26 -1.21 3.82
C THR A 270 10.40 -1.50 5.31
N HIS A 271 10.58 -2.74 5.72
CA HIS A 271 10.75 -3.15 7.13
C HIS A 271 9.63 -2.68 8.09
N ALA A 272 8.38 -2.54 7.60
CA ALA A 272 7.24 -2.16 8.43
C ALA A 272 6.80 -3.25 9.42
N GLY A 273 7.32 -4.47 9.29
CA GLY A 273 6.75 -5.63 9.96
C GLY A 273 5.40 -6.05 9.35
N PRO A 274 4.66 -6.97 9.99
CA PRO A 274 3.36 -7.41 9.51
C PRO A 274 2.32 -6.29 9.61
N GLU A 275 1.55 -6.07 8.54
CA GLU A 275 0.39 -5.21 8.50
C GLU A 275 -0.83 -6.07 8.22
N ILE A 276 -1.73 -6.21 9.20
CA ILE A 276 -2.81 -7.19 9.23
C ILE A 276 -4.16 -6.55 8.89
N ALA A 277 -4.42 -5.33 9.39
CA ALA A 277 -5.62 -4.59 9.03
C ALA A 277 -5.71 -4.44 7.51
N VAL A 278 -6.90 -4.63 6.94
CA VAL A 278 -7.11 -4.57 5.48
C VAL A 278 -6.74 -3.19 4.94
N ALA A 279 -7.22 -2.13 5.58
CA ALA A 279 -6.85 -0.76 5.23
C ALA A 279 -5.38 -0.49 5.61
N SER A 280 -4.58 -0.10 4.63
CA SER A 280 -3.15 0.16 4.83
C SER A 280 -2.91 1.43 5.64
N THR A 281 -2.01 1.37 6.62
CA THR A 281 -1.63 2.48 7.49
C THR A 281 -0.12 2.67 7.53
N LYS A 282 0.61 1.86 8.30
CA LYS A 282 2.07 1.98 8.44
C LYS A 282 2.82 1.70 7.13
N ALA A 283 2.28 0.83 6.26
CA ALA A 283 2.89 0.58 4.96
C ALA A 283 2.93 1.85 4.09
N TYR A 284 1.90 2.71 4.15
CA TYR A 284 1.91 4.00 3.46
C TYR A 284 3.07 4.89 3.91
N SER A 285 3.24 5.06 5.22
CA SER A 285 4.29 5.90 5.79
C SER A 285 5.69 5.39 5.45
N VAL A 286 5.93 4.08 5.51
CA VAL A 286 7.25 3.53 5.15
C VAL A 286 7.50 3.52 3.64
N GLN A 287 6.46 3.42 2.80
CA GLN A 287 6.59 3.62 1.35
C GLN A 287 6.99 5.06 1.02
N LEU A 288 6.39 6.04 1.70
CA LEU A 288 6.80 7.44 1.60
C LEU A 288 8.26 7.62 2.02
N ALA A 289 8.66 7.10 3.18
CA ALA A 289 10.04 7.19 3.65
C ALA A 289 11.03 6.59 2.63
N ALA A 290 10.72 5.43 2.07
CA ALA A 290 11.52 4.79 1.03
C ALA A 290 11.65 5.67 -0.21
N LEU A 291 10.55 6.27 -0.67
CA LEU A 291 10.54 7.18 -1.82
C LEU A 291 11.32 8.48 -1.54
N TYR A 292 11.24 9.02 -0.32
CA TYR A 292 12.03 10.18 0.09
C TYR A 292 13.53 9.85 0.11
N LEU A 293 13.93 8.68 0.62
CA LEU A 293 15.31 8.22 0.60
C LEU A 293 15.83 8.05 -0.84
N ILE A 294 15.04 7.42 -1.71
CA ILE A 294 15.37 7.26 -3.14
C ILE A 294 15.51 8.63 -3.81
N GLY A 295 14.56 9.53 -3.62
CA GLY A 295 14.60 10.88 -4.21
C GLY A 295 15.81 11.69 -3.72
N CYS A 296 16.15 11.59 -2.43
CA CYS A 296 17.35 12.21 -1.86
C CYS A 296 18.65 11.62 -2.48
N ARG A 297 18.75 10.29 -2.60
CA ARG A 297 19.91 9.65 -3.23
C ARG A 297 20.04 10.04 -4.70
N MET A 298 18.93 10.00 -5.45
CA MET A 298 18.89 10.44 -6.84
C MET A 298 19.37 11.90 -6.98
N ALA A 299 18.91 12.79 -6.10
CA ALA A 299 19.33 14.18 -6.10
C ALA A 299 20.83 14.33 -5.81
N LEU A 300 21.36 13.55 -4.87
CA LEU A 300 22.78 13.57 -4.52
C LEU A 300 23.65 13.08 -5.67
N VAL A 301 23.36 11.91 -6.24
CA VAL A 301 24.21 11.32 -7.31
C VAL A 301 24.09 12.07 -8.64
N ARG A 302 22.98 12.76 -8.88
CA ARG A 302 22.78 13.64 -10.03
C ARG A 302 23.30 15.07 -9.83
N GLY A 303 23.93 15.36 -8.67
CA GLY A 303 24.46 16.70 -8.35
C GLY A 303 23.40 17.79 -8.17
N LYS A 304 22.13 17.41 -7.91
CA LYS A 304 21.05 18.33 -7.55
C LYS A 304 21.11 18.74 -6.08
N PHE A 305 21.58 17.85 -5.23
CA PHE A 305 21.99 18.12 -3.85
C PHE A 305 23.49 17.97 -3.71
N ASN A 306 24.12 18.83 -2.93
CA ASN A 306 25.42 18.55 -2.34
C ASN A 306 25.24 17.69 -1.08
N ARG A 307 26.36 17.23 -0.49
CA ARG A 307 26.32 16.35 0.70
C ARG A 307 25.61 16.98 1.90
N ASN A 308 25.80 18.30 2.11
CA ASN A 308 25.15 18.98 3.25
C ASN A 308 23.63 19.11 3.03
N GLN A 309 23.19 19.39 1.82
CA GLN A 309 21.76 19.43 1.48
C GLN A 309 21.10 18.06 1.63
N ALA A 310 21.77 16.99 1.20
CA ALA A 310 21.25 15.64 1.38
C ALA A 310 21.19 15.25 2.87
N ALA A 311 22.21 15.62 3.66
CA ALA A 311 22.20 15.39 5.09
C ALA A 311 21.10 16.17 5.82
N SER A 312 20.91 17.47 5.49
CA SER A 312 19.80 18.28 6.02
C SER A 312 18.44 17.67 5.70
N PHE A 313 18.24 17.27 4.44
CA PHE A 313 17.01 16.62 4.00
C PHE A 313 16.67 15.34 4.82
N LEU A 314 17.69 14.52 5.14
CA LEU A 314 17.47 13.32 5.96
C LEU A 314 17.19 13.66 7.43
N MET A 315 17.80 14.69 7.97
CA MET A 315 17.49 15.14 9.34
C MET A 315 16.05 15.67 9.42
N GLU A 316 15.62 16.48 8.46
CA GLU A 316 14.25 16.97 8.35
C GLU A 316 13.23 15.82 8.15
N LEU A 317 13.60 14.77 7.41
CA LEU A 317 12.76 13.56 7.31
C LEU A 317 12.63 12.85 8.67
N LEU A 318 13.70 12.80 9.47
CA LEU A 318 13.67 12.22 10.82
C LEU A 318 12.83 13.05 11.79
N ASP A 319 12.74 14.37 11.61
CA ASP A 319 11.88 15.26 12.42
C ASP A 319 10.38 14.95 12.25
N ALA A 320 10.01 14.24 11.18
CA ALA A 320 8.65 13.75 11.01
C ALA A 320 8.24 12.71 12.07
N ILE A 321 9.21 11.97 12.64
CA ILE A 321 8.94 10.91 13.62
C ILE A 321 8.34 11.48 14.91
N PRO A 322 8.98 12.44 15.62
CA PRO A 322 8.36 13.03 16.80
C PRO A 322 7.08 13.82 16.48
N ALA A 323 6.94 14.35 15.27
CA ALA A 323 5.69 15.00 14.86
C ALA A 323 4.53 13.96 14.74
N MET A 324 4.79 12.76 14.25
CA MET A 324 3.80 11.68 14.25
C MET A 324 3.46 11.21 15.67
N GLU A 325 4.47 11.05 16.54
CA GLU A 325 4.28 10.67 17.94
C GLU A 325 3.36 11.68 18.65
N ALA A 326 3.57 12.99 18.43
CA ALA A 326 2.71 14.03 18.97
C ALA A 326 1.25 13.90 18.51
N MET A 327 1.00 13.58 17.24
CA MET A 327 -0.37 13.40 16.73
C MET A 327 -1.05 12.13 17.27
N ILE A 328 -0.29 11.06 17.49
CA ILE A 328 -0.80 9.82 18.11
C ILE A 328 -1.22 10.08 19.57
N GLU A 329 -0.51 10.93 20.30
CA GLU A 329 -0.81 11.26 21.70
C GLU A 329 -2.05 12.16 21.84
N HIS A 330 -2.31 13.05 20.88
CA HIS A 330 -3.40 14.04 20.92
C HIS A 330 -4.72 13.56 20.33
N LYS A 331 -4.94 12.26 20.23
CA LYS A 331 -6.08 11.58 19.61
C LYS A 331 -7.50 11.93 20.15
N ASP A 332 -7.62 12.71 21.19
CA ASP A 332 -8.94 13.06 21.75
C ASP A 332 -9.66 14.16 20.94
N GLU A 333 -8.93 14.97 20.17
CA GLU A 333 -9.53 15.95 19.27
C GLU A 333 -10.26 15.27 18.10
N GLU A 334 -9.68 14.21 17.56
CA GLU A 334 -10.25 13.44 16.45
C GLU A 334 -11.53 12.69 16.85
N LYS A 335 -11.67 12.27 18.13
CA LYS A 335 -12.89 11.65 18.62
C LYS A 335 -14.09 12.60 18.64
N ASN A 336 -13.87 13.86 18.99
CA ASN A 336 -14.93 14.86 19.01
C ASN A 336 -15.40 15.22 17.60
N LEU A 337 -14.46 15.33 16.66
CA LEU A 337 -14.71 15.59 15.26
C LEU A 337 -15.61 14.53 14.61
N VAL A 338 -15.37 13.29 14.94
CA VAL A 338 -16.07 12.15 14.36
C VAL A 338 -17.56 12.14 14.63
N THR A 339 -18.02 12.68 15.75
CA THR A 339 -19.45 12.77 16.10
C THR A 339 -20.26 13.50 15.01
N HIS A 340 -19.67 14.49 14.36
CA HIS A 340 -20.31 15.17 13.24
C HIS A 340 -20.23 14.34 11.95
N LEU A 341 -19.05 13.78 11.64
CA LEU A 341 -18.82 12.99 10.41
C LEU A 341 -19.74 11.77 10.29
N ILE A 342 -19.97 11.02 11.38
CA ILE A 342 -20.76 9.78 11.33
C ILE A 342 -22.25 10.00 11.00
N GLN A 343 -22.74 11.22 11.15
CA GLN A 343 -24.11 11.60 10.83
C GLN A 343 -24.29 12.00 9.35
N GLN A 344 -23.19 12.17 8.63
CA GLN A 344 -23.19 12.63 7.25
C GLN A 344 -23.01 11.47 6.26
N HIS A 345 -23.54 11.63 5.06
CA HIS A 345 -23.39 10.66 3.97
C HIS A 345 -22.17 10.95 3.11
N ASP A 346 -21.82 12.22 2.96
CA ASP A 346 -20.77 12.72 2.10
C ASP A 346 -19.75 13.54 2.89
N THR A 347 -18.49 13.46 2.50
CA THR A 347 -17.38 14.25 3.07
C THR A 347 -16.44 14.65 1.94
N PHE A 348 -16.02 15.90 1.91
CA PHE A 348 -15.07 16.40 0.93
C PHE A 348 -13.71 16.65 1.58
N PHE A 349 -12.67 16.24 0.86
CA PHE A 349 -11.29 16.56 1.21
C PHE A 349 -10.75 17.55 0.20
N ILE A 350 -10.10 18.61 0.66
CA ILE A 350 -9.52 19.60 -0.22
C ILE A 350 -8.09 19.94 0.16
N GLY A 351 -7.24 20.12 -0.83
CA GLY A 351 -5.85 20.49 -0.65
C GLY A 351 -5.26 21.14 -1.90
N ARG A 352 -4.05 21.71 -1.78
CA ARG A 352 -3.28 22.23 -2.91
C ARG A 352 -1.87 21.66 -2.91
N GLY A 353 -1.31 21.41 -4.10
CA GLY A 353 0.03 20.83 -4.21
C GLY A 353 0.12 19.48 -3.52
N LEU A 354 1.06 19.32 -2.60
CA LEU A 354 1.22 18.09 -1.82
C LEU A 354 -0.03 17.77 -0.98
N ASP A 355 -0.69 18.77 -0.41
CA ASP A 355 -1.88 18.59 0.40
C ASP A 355 -3.04 17.94 -0.37
N TYR A 356 -3.11 18.13 -1.70
CA TYR A 356 -4.08 17.42 -2.53
C TYR A 356 -3.79 15.91 -2.58
N ALA A 357 -2.52 15.52 -2.71
CA ALA A 357 -2.14 14.11 -2.69
C ALA A 357 -2.45 13.45 -1.32
N PHE A 358 -2.29 14.20 -0.22
CA PHE A 358 -2.69 13.74 1.12
C PHE A 358 -4.21 13.61 1.25
N SER A 359 -4.95 14.55 0.67
CA SER A 359 -6.42 14.53 0.64
C SER A 359 -6.97 13.27 -0.03
N LEU A 360 -6.35 12.81 -1.13
CA LEU A 360 -6.74 11.56 -1.80
C LEU A 360 -6.62 10.34 -0.88
N GLU A 361 -5.52 10.25 -0.11
CA GLU A 361 -5.33 9.15 0.83
C GLU A 361 -6.33 9.22 1.99
N GLY A 362 -6.59 10.41 2.54
CA GLY A 362 -7.60 10.60 3.59
C GLY A 362 -9.00 10.19 3.15
N ALA A 363 -9.40 10.61 1.95
CA ALA A 363 -10.68 10.22 1.36
C ALA A 363 -10.78 8.70 1.14
N LEU A 364 -9.69 8.07 0.69
CA LEU A 364 -9.63 6.61 0.54
C LEU A 364 -9.82 5.90 1.87
N LYS A 365 -9.06 6.28 2.90
CA LYS A 365 -9.16 5.65 4.25
C LYS A 365 -10.57 5.79 4.83
N LEU A 366 -11.16 6.98 4.74
CA LEU A 366 -12.49 7.20 5.28
C LEU A 366 -13.55 6.32 4.59
N LYS A 367 -13.56 6.26 3.24
CA LYS A 367 -14.53 5.44 2.51
C LYS A 367 -14.34 3.94 2.71
N GLU A 368 -13.11 3.45 2.82
CA GLU A 368 -12.80 2.02 2.95
C GLU A 368 -13.40 1.41 4.22
N ILE A 369 -13.27 2.10 5.36
CA ILE A 369 -13.59 1.50 6.66
C ILE A 369 -14.85 2.07 7.31
N SER A 370 -15.26 3.31 6.98
CA SER A 370 -16.48 3.92 7.55
C SER A 370 -17.69 3.87 6.62
N TYR A 371 -17.45 3.59 5.33
CA TYR A 371 -18.45 3.60 4.25
C TYR A 371 -19.14 4.96 4.06
N ILE A 372 -18.54 6.05 4.58
CA ILE A 372 -18.92 7.42 4.27
C ILE A 372 -18.39 7.73 2.87
N HIS A 373 -19.25 8.17 1.97
CA HIS A 373 -18.81 8.60 0.64
C HIS A 373 -17.86 9.78 0.78
N SER A 374 -16.66 9.67 0.25
CA SER A 374 -15.60 10.66 0.44
C SER A 374 -14.86 10.91 -0.86
N GLU A 375 -14.70 12.17 -1.23
CA GLU A 375 -13.97 12.57 -2.41
C GLU A 375 -12.93 13.63 -2.08
N ALA A 376 -11.81 13.60 -2.81
CA ALA A 376 -10.75 14.59 -2.66
C ALA A 376 -10.60 15.42 -3.93
N TYR A 377 -10.45 16.72 -3.76
CA TYR A 377 -10.29 17.67 -4.85
C TYR A 377 -9.11 18.60 -4.65
N ALA A 378 -8.44 18.93 -5.74
CA ALA A 378 -7.60 20.12 -5.75
C ALA A 378 -8.49 21.34 -5.45
N ALA A 379 -8.20 22.07 -4.35
CA ALA A 379 -9.12 23.05 -3.79
C ALA A 379 -9.54 24.15 -4.80
N GLY A 380 -8.67 24.51 -5.75
CA GLY A 380 -8.99 25.45 -6.82
C GLY A 380 -10.00 24.90 -7.83
N GLU A 381 -10.07 23.59 -8.00
CA GLU A 381 -10.92 22.91 -8.97
C GLU A 381 -12.40 22.84 -8.53
N LEU A 382 -12.67 23.00 -7.23
CA LEU A 382 -14.05 23.01 -6.71
C LEU A 382 -14.99 23.95 -7.48
N LYS A 383 -14.50 25.10 -7.90
CA LYS A 383 -15.27 26.12 -8.62
C LYS A 383 -15.79 25.67 -9.99
N HIS A 384 -15.17 24.64 -10.56
CA HIS A 384 -15.47 24.15 -11.89
C HIS A 384 -16.57 23.06 -11.91
N GLY A 385 -17.37 22.97 -10.82
CA GLY A 385 -18.53 22.09 -10.74
C GLY A 385 -18.84 21.61 -9.34
N THR A 386 -17.89 20.96 -8.68
CA THR A 386 -18.06 20.23 -7.41
C THR A 386 -18.55 21.11 -6.27
N ILE A 387 -18.27 22.41 -6.29
CA ILE A 387 -18.72 23.36 -5.26
C ILE A 387 -20.26 23.40 -5.13
N ALA A 388 -21.00 22.96 -6.17
CA ALA A 388 -22.46 22.84 -6.14
C ALA A 388 -22.94 21.80 -5.10
N LEU A 389 -22.09 20.86 -4.71
CA LEU A 389 -22.39 19.86 -3.69
C LEU A 389 -22.14 20.35 -2.25
N ILE A 390 -21.51 21.51 -2.10
CA ILE A 390 -21.25 22.10 -0.79
C ILE A 390 -22.53 22.78 -0.30
N THR A 391 -23.17 22.17 0.69
CA THR A 391 -24.38 22.64 1.32
C THR A 391 -24.20 22.80 2.83
N GLN A 392 -25.27 23.21 3.52
CA GLN A 392 -25.25 23.41 4.97
C GLN A 392 -24.78 22.14 5.71
N ASP A 393 -23.81 22.29 6.60
CA ASP A 393 -23.23 21.27 7.47
C ASP A 393 -22.52 20.10 6.77
N VAL A 394 -22.33 20.17 5.45
CA VAL A 394 -21.49 19.18 4.73
C VAL A 394 -20.05 19.28 5.23
N PRO A 395 -19.44 18.16 5.69
CA PRO A 395 -18.05 18.18 6.17
C PRO A 395 -17.05 18.41 5.04
N VAL A 396 -16.16 19.35 5.27
CA VAL A 396 -15.02 19.62 4.39
C VAL A 396 -13.74 19.55 5.22
N ILE A 397 -12.91 18.53 4.97
CA ILE A 397 -11.59 18.39 5.56
C ILE A 397 -10.60 19.12 4.65
N ALA A 398 -10.09 20.25 5.13
CA ALA A 398 -9.20 21.13 4.41
C ALA A 398 -7.76 21.01 4.92
N ILE A 399 -6.82 20.61 4.07
CA ILE A 399 -5.40 20.47 4.42
C ILE A 399 -4.66 21.68 3.84
N ALA A 400 -4.01 22.47 4.72
CA ALA A 400 -3.35 23.73 4.40
C ALA A 400 -1.96 23.80 5.08
N THR A 401 -1.05 22.91 4.66
CA THR A 401 0.31 22.81 5.25
C THR A 401 1.40 23.38 4.35
N GLN A 402 1.10 23.66 3.06
CA GLN A 402 2.07 24.14 2.08
C GLN A 402 2.14 25.65 2.10
N GLU A 403 3.24 26.24 2.58
CA GLU A 403 3.39 27.69 2.80
C GLU A 403 3.18 28.52 1.53
N HIS A 404 3.76 28.07 0.40
CA HIS A 404 3.71 28.83 -0.86
C HIS A 404 2.31 28.95 -1.46
N VAL A 405 1.35 28.10 -1.07
CA VAL A 405 -0.05 28.14 -1.52
C VAL A 405 -1.05 28.36 -0.39
N PHE A 406 -0.58 28.59 0.84
CA PHE A 406 -1.41 28.72 2.03
C PHE A 406 -2.52 29.76 1.85
N SER A 407 -2.18 30.99 1.44
CA SER A 407 -3.18 32.06 1.24
C SER A 407 -4.26 31.70 0.22
N LYS A 408 -3.89 30.93 -0.81
CA LYS A 408 -4.84 30.44 -1.81
C LYS A 408 -5.74 29.34 -1.25
N MET A 409 -5.16 28.45 -0.42
CA MET A 409 -5.94 27.41 0.26
C MET A 409 -6.94 28.04 1.23
N ILE A 410 -6.53 29.01 2.06
CA ILE A 410 -7.44 29.74 2.96
C ILE A 410 -8.57 30.43 2.19
N SER A 411 -8.31 30.99 1.01
CA SER A 411 -9.36 31.55 0.16
C SER A 411 -10.39 30.49 -0.26
N ASN A 412 -9.94 29.27 -0.59
CA ASN A 412 -10.88 28.19 -0.93
C ASN A 412 -11.66 27.71 0.31
N VAL A 413 -11.05 27.68 1.48
CA VAL A 413 -11.75 27.39 2.74
C VAL A 413 -12.86 28.42 3.00
N LYS A 414 -12.58 29.72 2.80
CA LYS A 414 -13.62 30.77 2.91
C LYS A 414 -14.78 30.55 1.94
N GLU A 415 -14.52 30.05 0.74
CA GLU A 415 -15.55 29.78 -0.27
C GLU A 415 -16.50 28.66 0.13
N VAL A 416 -15.98 27.55 0.70
CA VAL A 416 -16.82 26.45 1.18
C VAL A 416 -17.54 26.83 2.47
N LYS A 417 -16.87 27.56 3.38
CA LYS A 417 -17.45 28.05 4.62
C LYS A 417 -18.63 28.99 4.35
N ALA A 418 -18.52 29.90 3.38
CA ALA A 418 -19.59 30.81 2.99
C ALA A 418 -20.85 30.09 2.43
N ARG A 419 -20.74 28.80 2.08
CA ARG A 419 -21.87 27.93 1.63
C ARG A 419 -22.41 27.07 2.74
N GLY A 420 -21.94 27.26 3.97
CA GLY A 420 -22.42 26.53 5.15
C GLY A 420 -21.69 25.23 5.43
N ALA A 421 -20.55 24.94 4.79
CA ALA A 421 -19.76 23.76 5.10
C ALA A 421 -19.35 23.71 6.56
N PHE A 422 -19.34 22.52 7.15
CA PHE A 422 -18.67 22.23 8.40
C PHE A 422 -17.18 22.00 8.10
N VAL A 423 -16.34 22.95 8.46
CA VAL A 423 -14.94 22.97 8.06
C VAL A 423 -14.04 22.40 9.15
N ILE A 424 -13.30 21.35 8.80
CA ILE A 424 -12.21 20.79 9.60
C ILE A 424 -10.91 21.21 8.92
N LEU A 425 -10.13 22.07 9.55
CA LEU A 425 -8.93 22.65 8.95
C LEU A 425 -7.67 22.09 9.63
N LEU A 426 -6.76 21.55 8.83
CA LEU A 426 -5.45 21.06 9.26
C LEU A 426 -4.37 22.04 8.80
N THR A 427 -3.56 22.56 9.73
CA THR A 427 -2.47 23.48 9.42
C THR A 427 -1.22 23.20 10.26
N LYS A 428 -0.10 23.83 9.92
CA LYS A 428 1.06 23.90 10.80
C LYS A 428 0.74 24.75 12.04
N ALA A 429 1.48 24.53 13.13
CA ALA A 429 1.25 25.19 14.43
C ALA A 429 1.35 26.72 14.35
N HIS A 430 2.33 27.24 13.58
CA HIS A 430 2.54 28.69 13.43
C HIS A 430 1.52 29.38 12.51
N ALA A 431 0.67 28.62 11.80
CA ALA A 431 -0.25 29.21 10.83
C ALA A 431 -1.30 30.10 11.51
N VAL A 432 -1.45 31.32 11.02
CA VAL A 432 -2.45 32.27 11.48
C VAL A 432 -3.70 32.15 10.62
N VAL A 433 -4.81 31.85 11.26
CA VAL A 433 -6.12 31.65 10.63
C VAL A 433 -7.15 32.56 11.30
N ASP A 434 -8.02 33.17 10.48
CA ASP A 434 -9.09 34.04 10.99
C ASP A 434 -10.05 33.24 11.90
N ASP A 435 -10.50 33.90 12.99
CA ASP A 435 -11.48 33.33 13.90
C ASP A 435 -12.78 32.96 13.17
N GLY A 436 -13.33 31.78 13.46
CA GLY A 436 -14.56 31.28 12.88
C GLY A 436 -14.46 30.76 11.43
N LEU A 437 -13.25 30.72 10.84
CA LEU A 437 -13.04 30.13 9.52
C LEU A 437 -13.21 28.62 9.53
N ALA A 438 -12.80 27.96 10.60
CA ALA A 438 -12.94 26.53 10.80
C ALA A 438 -13.85 26.24 12.00
N ASP A 439 -14.66 25.19 11.92
CA ASP A 439 -15.42 24.67 13.04
C ASP A 439 -14.53 23.83 13.97
N ILE A 440 -13.56 23.14 13.37
CA ILE A 440 -12.50 22.43 14.09
C ILE A 440 -11.17 22.76 13.42
N HIS A 441 -10.17 23.12 14.23
CA HIS A 441 -8.84 23.46 13.74
C HIS A 441 -7.79 22.55 14.41
N ILE A 442 -7.22 21.63 13.65
CA ILE A 442 -6.15 20.74 14.10
C ILE A 442 -4.81 21.29 13.63
N ARG A 443 -3.87 21.39 14.56
CA ARG A 443 -2.52 21.89 14.28
C ARG A 443 -1.50 20.77 14.38
N ILE A 444 -0.67 20.62 13.34
CA ILE A 444 0.49 19.73 13.36
C ILE A 444 1.73 20.51 13.79
N PRO A 445 2.75 19.86 14.36
CA PRO A 445 4.06 20.49 14.59
C PRO A 445 4.63 21.11 13.31
N ASP A 446 5.43 22.17 13.49
CA ASP A 446 6.08 22.84 12.37
C ASP A 446 7.16 21.94 11.76
N LEU A 447 7.01 21.69 10.47
CA LEU A 447 7.91 20.88 9.64
C LEU A 447 8.12 21.56 8.29
N ASP A 448 9.18 21.17 7.57
CA ASP A 448 9.27 21.47 6.14
C ASP A 448 8.05 20.92 5.40
N ASP A 449 7.55 21.67 4.43
CA ASP A 449 6.33 21.36 3.66
C ASP A 449 6.33 19.93 3.11
N ARG A 450 7.49 19.40 2.71
CA ARG A 450 7.66 18.07 2.14
C ARG A 450 7.31 16.93 3.10
N PHE A 451 7.49 17.13 4.41
CA PHE A 451 7.37 16.09 5.42
C PHE A 451 6.08 16.17 6.25
N THR A 452 5.25 17.17 6.01
CA THR A 452 3.96 17.32 6.69
C THR A 452 3.01 16.16 6.43
N VAL A 453 3.23 15.39 5.35
CA VAL A 453 2.46 14.17 5.02
C VAL A 453 2.42 13.17 6.16
N PHE A 454 3.50 13.03 6.92
CA PHE A 454 3.60 12.00 7.97
C PHE A 454 2.65 12.25 9.14
N PRO A 455 2.67 13.41 9.83
CA PRO A 455 1.69 13.71 10.88
C PRO A 455 0.26 13.84 10.32
N ILE A 456 0.08 14.36 9.09
CA ILE A 456 -1.24 14.42 8.44
C ILE A 456 -1.80 13.02 8.20
N ALA A 457 -0.98 12.06 7.74
CA ALA A 457 -1.42 10.68 7.54
C ALA A 457 -1.96 10.06 8.84
N VAL A 458 -1.29 10.29 9.98
CA VAL A 458 -1.76 9.83 11.30
C VAL A 458 -3.14 10.39 11.61
N ILE A 459 -3.33 11.71 11.46
CA ILE A 459 -4.62 12.37 11.73
C ILE A 459 -5.72 11.79 10.84
N LEU A 460 -5.48 11.68 9.53
CA LEU A 460 -6.47 11.18 8.58
C LEU A 460 -6.85 9.71 8.85
N GLN A 461 -5.88 8.89 9.23
CA GLN A 461 -6.11 7.50 9.63
C GLN A 461 -6.89 7.40 10.94
N LEU A 462 -6.60 8.25 11.93
CA LEU A 462 -7.36 8.31 13.19
C LEU A 462 -8.81 8.79 12.97
N ILE A 463 -9.03 9.80 12.12
CA ILE A 463 -10.36 10.25 11.72
C ILE A 463 -11.15 9.09 11.11
N ALA A 464 -10.57 8.36 10.15
CA ALA A 464 -11.21 7.23 9.53
C ALA A 464 -11.50 6.10 10.53
N TYR A 465 -10.52 5.78 11.40
CA TYR A 465 -10.64 4.78 12.45
C TYR A 465 -11.81 5.11 13.40
N TYR A 466 -11.83 6.33 13.97
CA TYR A 466 -12.90 6.70 14.92
C TYR A 466 -14.26 6.83 14.23
N ALA A 467 -14.32 7.25 12.97
CA ALA A 467 -15.56 7.26 12.20
C ALA A 467 -16.15 5.84 12.06
N SER A 468 -15.29 4.86 11.78
CA SER A 468 -15.69 3.46 11.69
C SER A 468 -16.19 2.91 13.04
N ILE A 469 -15.43 3.17 14.12
CA ILE A 469 -15.83 2.77 15.49
C ILE A 469 -17.15 3.43 15.90
N GLY A 470 -17.31 4.74 15.64
CA GLY A 470 -18.55 5.47 15.94
C GLY A 470 -19.78 4.94 15.20
N LYS A 471 -19.57 4.26 14.08
CA LYS A 471 -20.61 3.56 13.30
C LYS A 471 -20.72 2.06 13.65
N ASN A 472 -19.99 1.57 14.65
CA ASN A 472 -19.92 0.16 15.06
C ASN A 472 -19.55 -0.79 13.91
N LEU A 473 -18.56 -0.40 13.09
CA LEU A 473 -18.05 -1.19 11.96
C LEU A 473 -16.75 -1.91 12.33
N ASP A 474 -16.46 -3.00 11.64
CA ASP A 474 -15.17 -3.70 11.76
C ASP A 474 -14.10 -2.94 10.98
N VAL A 475 -13.13 -2.36 11.69
CA VAL A 475 -12.04 -1.57 11.11
C VAL A 475 -10.92 -2.42 10.55
N ASP A 476 -10.75 -3.65 11.08
CA ASP A 476 -9.69 -4.55 10.66
C ASP A 476 -10.07 -5.33 9.39
N GLN A 477 -11.37 -5.65 9.25
CA GLN A 477 -11.90 -6.42 8.12
C GLN A 477 -13.17 -5.75 7.54
N PRO A 478 -13.02 -4.62 6.83
CA PRO A 478 -14.14 -3.96 6.19
C PRO A 478 -14.77 -4.85 5.10
N ARG A 479 -16.09 -4.70 4.92
CA ARG A 479 -16.84 -5.50 3.93
C ARG A 479 -16.31 -5.31 2.52
N ASN A 480 -16.36 -6.38 1.72
CA ASN A 480 -16.01 -6.39 0.30
C ASN A 480 -14.55 -6.03 -0.03
N LEU A 481 -13.69 -5.96 0.97
CA LEU A 481 -12.26 -5.69 0.77
C LEU A 481 -11.42 -6.88 1.23
N ALA A 482 -10.27 -7.04 0.60
CA ALA A 482 -9.23 -7.99 0.99
C ALA A 482 -7.90 -7.25 1.19
N LYS A 483 -7.02 -7.78 2.07
CA LYS A 483 -5.70 -7.17 2.32
C LYS A 483 -4.84 -7.06 1.07
N SER A 484 -4.96 -8.04 0.17
CA SER A 484 -4.27 -8.05 -1.12
C SER A 484 -5.25 -8.46 -2.23
N VAL A 485 -5.29 -7.67 -3.30
CA VAL A 485 -6.11 -7.97 -4.49
C VAL A 485 -5.30 -8.91 -5.39
N THR A 486 -5.66 -10.18 -5.36
CA THR A 486 -4.93 -11.26 -6.03
C THR A 486 -5.70 -11.90 -7.18
N VAL A 487 -6.87 -11.34 -7.51
CA VAL A 487 -7.74 -11.73 -8.63
C VAL A 487 -8.09 -10.50 -9.45
N GLU A 488 -8.31 -10.68 -10.74
CA GLU A 488 -8.83 -9.64 -11.63
C GLU A 488 -10.34 -9.53 -11.52
#